data_b303394170fbfff8c0705f01d5362f59
#
_entry.id   b303394170fbfff8c0705f01d5362f59
#
_cell.length_a   1.000
_cell.length_b   1.000
_cell.length_c   1.000
_cell.angle_alpha   90.00
_cell.angle_beta   90.00
_cell.angle_gamma   90.00
#
_symmetry.space_group_name_H-M   'P 1'
#
loop_
_entity.id
_entity.type
_entity.pdbx_description
1 polymer ?
#
loop_
_entity_poly.entity_id
_entity_poly.type
_entity_poly.pdbx_seq_one_letter_code
_entity_poly.pdbx_strand_id
1 'polypeptide(L)'
;DLNSMENTIDDQTSAILIEGIQGEGGVTPATPEYLLGLRKLCDEKNILLMFDSVQCGHFRSGRFQSYQRILEDIENTFQPDAISMAKSLGGGIPIGAFWVKEKHSSLLSAGMHGTTYGGNPLSCSIALTILDV
;
A
#
# COMPACT_ATOMS: atom_id res chain seq x y z
N ASP A 1 12.90 -11.65 -5.97
CA ASP A 1 14.12 -10.82 -5.98
C ASP A 1 14.00 -9.71 -7.04
N LEU A 2 14.84 -8.68 -6.96
CA LEU A 2 14.75 -7.49 -7.81
C LEU A 2 15.03 -7.80 -9.29
N ASN A 3 16.00 -8.65 -9.59
CA ASN A 3 16.34 -9.03 -10.96
C ASN A 3 15.17 -9.77 -11.64
N SER A 4 14.48 -10.64 -10.90
CA SER A 4 13.29 -11.32 -11.42
C SER A 4 12.19 -10.32 -11.74
N MET A 5 11.96 -9.34 -10.87
CA MET A 5 10.98 -8.29 -11.10
C MET A 5 11.33 -7.43 -12.32
N GLU A 6 12.58 -7.01 -12.45
CA GLU A 6 13.07 -6.21 -13.58
C GLU A 6 12.88 -6.95 -14.91
N ASN A 7 13.16 -8.24 -14.94
CA ASN A 7 12.97 -9.06 -16.15
C ASN A 7 11.50 -9.33 -16.52
N THR A 8 10.56 -9.08 -15.58
CA THR A 8 9.13 -9.29 -15.81
C THR A 8 8.44 -8.03 -16.35
N ILE A 9 9.03 -6.86 -16.13
CA ILE A 9 8.47 -5.57 -16.57
C ILE A 9 8.69 -5.41 -18.08
N ASP A 10 7.61 -5.06 -18.78
CA ASP A 10 7.58 -4.77 -20.20
C ASP A 10 6.81 -3.47 -20.49
N ASP A 11 6.61 -3.15 -21.78
CA ASP A 11 5.89 -1.95 -22.23
C ASP A 11 4.38 -1.97 -21.89
N GLN A 12 3.83 -3.09 -21.47
CA GLN A 12 2.44 -3.23 -21.04
C GLN A 12 2.29 -3.08 -19.52
N THR A 13 3.40 -3.03 -18.77
CA THR A 13 3.39 -2.92 -17.32
C THR A 13 3.15 -1.47 -16.90
N SER A 14 2.08 -1.22 -16.15
CA SER A 14 1.72 0.12 -15.64
C SER A 14 1.95 0.28 -14.13
N ALA A 15 2.02 -0.82 -13.40
CA ALA A 15 2.19 -0.78 -11.94
C ALA A 15 2.81 -2.08 -11.41
N ILE A 16 3.46 -1.98 -10.27
CA ILE A 16 3.84 -3.10 -9.40
C ILE A 16 2.99 -3.01 -8.14
N LEU A 17 2.28 -4.08 -7.79
CA LEU A 17 1.54 -4.20 -6.54
C LEU A 17 2.21 -5.26 -5.66
N ILE A 18 2.59 -4.88 -4.43
CA ILE A 18 3.24 -5.78 -3.47
C ILE A 18 2.68 -5.62 -2.06
N GLU A 19 2.82 -6.66 -1.25
CA GLU A 19 2.77 -6.57 0.21
C GLU A 19 4.17 -6.27 0.75
N GLY A 20 4.31 -5.34 1.71
CA GLY A 20 5.59 -5.12 2.40
C GLY A 20 5.97 -6.31 3.30
N ILE A 21 4.96 -6.98 3.85
CA ILE A 21 5.08 -8.29 4.51
C ILE A 21 3.99 -9.16 3.91
N GLN A 22 4.38 -10.20 3.18
CA GLN A 22 3.43 -11.16 2.64
C GLN A 22 2.67 -11.85 3.77
N GLY A 23 1.34 -11.87 3.71
CA GLY A 23 0.51 -12.58 4.69
C GLY A 23 0.39 -14.05 4.32
N GLU A 24 -0.47 -14.35 3.36
CA GLU A 24 -0.76 -15.72 2.90
C GLU A 24 0.46 -16.39 2.22
N GLY A 25 1.41 -15.60 1.75
CA GLY A 25 2.68 -16.08 1.18
C GLY A 25 3.72 -16.56 2.19
N GLY A 26 3.33 -16.80 3.45
CA GLY A 26 4.19 -17.40 4.47
C GLY A 26 4.78 -16.40 5.48
N VAL A 27 4.16 -15.25 5.65
CA VAL A 27 4.59 -14.16 6.57
C VAL A 27 6.04 -13.75 6.30
N THR A 28 6.32 -13.48 5.04
CA THR A 28 7.68 -13.14 4.58
C THR A 28 7.81 -11.63 4.40
N PRO A 29 8.67 -10.93 5.20
CA PRO A 29 8.93 -9.52 5.00
C PRO A 29 9.83 -9.28 3.78
N ALA A 30 9.59 -8.17 3.10
CA ALA A 30 10.52 -7.65 2.11
C ALA A 30 11.80 -7.15 2.80
N THR A 31 12.93 -7.17 2.07
CA THR A 31 14.15 -6.54 2.58
C THR A 31 14.18 -5.05 2.23
N PRO A 32 14.92 -4.22 3.00
CA PRO A 32 15.11 -2.81 2.68
C PRO A 32 15.61 -2.59 1.25
N GLU A 33 16.62 -3.35 0.84
CA GLU A 33 17.24 -3.25 -0.48
C GLU A 33 16.22 -3.54 -1.60
N TYR A 34 15.33 -4.51 -1.37
CA TYR A 34 14.28 -4.84 -2.32
C TYR A 34 13.28 -3.70 -2.47
N LEU A 35 12.81 -3.11 -1.35
CA LEU A 35 11.87 -2.00 -1.40
C LEU A 35 12.46 -0.75 -2.08
N LEU A 36 13.69 -0.38 -1.70
CA LEU A 36 14.38 0.77 -2.30
C LEU A 36 14.67 0.53 -3.78
N GLY A 37 15.08 -0.69 -4.13
CA GLY A 37 15.29 -1.11 -5.52
C GLY A 37 14.02 -1.04 -6.36
N LEU A 38 12.87 -1.51 -5.82
CA LEU A 38 11.58 -1.39 -6.50
C LEU A 38 11.16 0.06 -6.72
N ARG A 39 11.35 0.93 -5.72
CA ARG A 39 11.03 2.35 -5.88
C ARG A 39 11.84 2.98 -7.01
N LYS A 40 13.15 2.73 -7.02
CA LYS A 40 14.04 3.20 -8.07
C LYS A 40 13.62 2.66 -9.45
N LEU A 41 13.38 1.37 -9.55
CA LEU A 41 12.94 0.72 -10.80
C LEU A 41 11.62 1.31 -11.32
N CYS A 42 10.64 1.53 -10.45
CA CYS A 42 9.37 2.15 -10.82
C CYS A 42 9.55 3.60 -11.31
N ASP A 43 10.43 4.37 -10.67
CA ASP A 43 10.73 5.74 -11.09
C ASP A 43 11.42 5.77 -12.46
N GLU A 44 12.40 4.90 -12.70
CA GLU A 44 13.12 4.79 -13.98
C GLU A 44 12.22 4.33 -15.13
N LYS A 45 11.28 3.43 -14.86
CA LYS A 45 10.32 2.91 -15.86
C LYS A 45 9.05 3.75 -15.99
N ASN A 46 8.87 4.77 -15.13
CA ASN A 46 7.66 5.59 -15.05
C ASN A 46 6.38 4.76 -14.85
N ILE A 47 6.44 3.76 -13.96
CA ILE A 47 5.31 2.93 -13.54
C ILE A 47 5.00 3.14 -12.06
N LEU A 48 3.80 2.78 -11.61
CA LEU A 48 3.37 2.98 -10.24
C LEU A 48 3.92 1.88 -9.31
N LEU A 49 4.35 2.25 -8.11
CA LEU A 49 4.58 1.32 -7.01
C LEU A 49 3.41 1.38 -6.04
N MET A 50 2.66 0.30 -5.93
CA MET A 50 1.47 0.18 -5.09
C MET A 50 1.70 -0.82 -3.96
N PHE A 51 1.16 -0.52 -2.79
CA PHE A 51 1.24 -1.39 -1.63
C PHE A 51 -0.12 -1.98 -1.26
N ASP A 52 -0.17 -3.29 -1.12
CA ASP A 52 -1.25 -3.97 -0.44
C ASP A 52 -0.94 -3.99 1.05
N SER A 53 -1.55 -3.07 1.79
CA SER A 53 -1.45 -2.96 3.24
C SER A 53 -2.71 -3.46 3.95
N VAL A 54 -3.53 -4.25 3.28
CA VAL A 54 -4.76 -4.82 3.84
C VAL A 54 -4.48 -5.65 5.09
N GLN A 55 -3.39 -6.42 5.11
CA GLN A 55 -3.02 -7.25 6.26
C GLN A 55 -1.87 -6.67 7.08
N CYS A 56 -0.86 -6.12 6.43
CA CYS A 56 0.37 -5.66 7.10
C CYS A 56 0.39 -4.18 7.48
N GLY A 57 -0.71 -3.44 7.23
CA GLY A 57 -0.86 -2.03 7.60
C GLY A 57 -1.42 -1.79 9.02
N HIS A 58 -1.66 -0.53 9.34
CA HIS A 58 -2.30 -0.05 10.58
C HIS A 58 -1.69 -0.67 11.84
N PHE A 59 -0.40 -0.40 12.04
CA PHE A 59 0.38 -0.83 13.20
C PHE A 59 0.51 -2.34 13.41
N ARG A 60 0.04 -3.20 12.48
CA ARG A 60 0.22 -4.66 12.57
C ARG A 60 1.69 -5.06 12.73
N SER A 61 2.59 -4.32 12.08
CA SER A 61 4.05 -4.52 12.16
C SER A 61 4.76 -3.57 13.13
N GLY A 62 4.02 -2.78 13.94
CA GLY A 62 4.57 -1.80 14.87
C GLY A 62 4.75 -0.39 14.30
N ARG A 63 4.46 -0.19 13.01
CA ARG A 63 4.40 1.12 12.33
C ARG A 63 3.09 1.22 11.55
N PHE A 64 2.65 2.43 11.22
CA PHE A 64 1.41 2.64 10.47
C PHE A 64 1.39 1.84 9.16
N GLN A 65 2.51 1.80 8.44
CA GLN A 65 2.70 0.98 7.27
C GLN A 65 3.91 0.06 7.43
N SER A 66 3.84 -1.15 6.87
CA SER A 66 4.91 -2.15 6.97
C SER A 66 6.25 -1.67 6.41
N TYR A 67 6.24 -0.89 5.32
CA TYR A 67 7.48 -0.34 4.75
C TYR A 67 8.18 0.63 5.71
N GLN A 68 7.44 1.35 6.56
CA GLN A 68 8.02 2.23 7.58
C GLN A 68 8.76 1.42 8.65
N ARG A 69 8.26 0.22 8.97
CA ARG A 69 8.97 -0.70 9.87
C ARG A 69 10.21 -1.29 9.23
N ILE A 70 10.12 -1.70 7.98
CA ILE A 70 11.23 -2.33 7.24
C ILE A 70 12.38 -1.34 7.02
N LEU A 71 12.08 -0.06 6.82
CA LEU A 71 13.04 1.00 6.50
C LEU A 71 13.38 1.92 7.69
N GLU A 72 12.97 1.60 8.94
CA GLU A 72 13.05 2.54 10.05
C GLU A 72 14.49 2.96 10.43
N ASP A 73 15.47 2.09 10.22
CA ASP A 73 16.87 2.34 10.53
C ASP A 73 17.68 2.92 9.33
N ILE A 74 16.99 3.25 8.25
CA ILE A 74 17.59 3.74 7.01
C ILE A 74 17.02 5.12 6.70
N GLU A 75 17.90 6.12 6.56
CA GLU A 75 17.50 7.42 6.08
C GLU A 75 17.05 7.32 4.62
N ASN A 76 15.77 7.61 4.38
CA ASN A 76 15.16 7.48 3.06
C ASN A 76 13.95 8.39 2.88
N THR A 77 13.55 8.60 1.63
CA THR A 77 12.33 9.31 1.22
C THR A 77 11.31 8.36 0.58
N PHE A 78 11.38 7.06 0.91
CA PHE A 78 10.53 6.05 0.31
C PHE A 78 9.04 6.33 0.56
N GLN A 79 8.27 6.31 -0.52
CA GLN A 79 6.83 6.39 -0.46
C GLN A 79 6.22 5.67 -1.67
N PRO A 80 5.25 4.76 -1.49
CA PRO A 80 4.52 4.18 -2.61
C PRO A 80 3.63 5.23 -3.28
N ASP A 81 3.16 4.95 -4.50
CA ASP A 81 2.25 5.84 -5.22
C ASP A 81 0.79 5.63 -4.82
N ALA A 82 0.45 4.41 -4.34
CA ALA A 82 -0.86 4.09 -3.80
C ALA A 82 -0.78 2.99 -2.72
N ILE A 83 -1.78 2.96 -1.84
CA ILE A 83 -1.88 1.98 -0.74
C ILE A 83 -3.33 1.52 -0.60
N SER A 84 -3.58 0.21 -0.66
CA SER A 84 -4.85 -0.39 -0.27
C SER A 84 -4.85 -0.74 1.22
N MET A 85 -5.96 -0.48 1.91
CA MET A 85 -6.09 -0.64 3.36
C MET A 85 -7.45 -1.24 3.71
N ALA A 86 -7.48 -2.13 4.71
CA ALA A 86 -8.71 -2.73 5.24
C ALA A 86 -8.43 -3.38 6.62
N LYS A 87 -9.12 -4.46 6.95
CA LYS A 87 -8.95 -5.30 8.17
C LYS A 87 -8.80 -4.45 9.44
N SER A 88 -7.57 -4.28 9.95
CA SER A 88 -7.31 -3.51 11.18
C SER A 88 -7.79 -2.06 11.13
N LEU A 89 -7.92 -1.47 9.93
CA LEU A 89 -8.51 -0.14 9.76
C LEU A 89 -9.93 -0.05 10.35
N GLY A 90 -10.71 -1.13 10.26
CA GLY A 90 -12.08 -1.19 10.75
C GLY A 90 -12.24 -1.77 12.15
N GLY A 91 -11.16 -2.28 12.79
CA GLY A 91 -11.24 -2.87 14.14
C GLY A 91 -12.24 -4.01 14.26
N GLY A 92 -12.55 -4.71 13.17
CA GLY A 92 -13.54 -5.78 13.09
C GLY A 92 -14.80 -5.40 12.31
N ILE A 93 -14.99 -4.12 11.98
CA ILE A 93 -16.08 -3.66 11.11
C ILE A 93 -15.59 -3.64 9.65
N PRO A 94 -16.40 -4.13 8.69
CA PRO A 94 -16.03 -4.12 7.27
C PRO A 94 -15.82 -2.71 6.74
N ILE A 95 -14.60 -2.41 6.31
CA ILE A 95 -14.23 -1.17 5.64
C ILE A 95 -12.99 -1.41 4.77
N GLY A 96 -12.87 -0.69 3.68
CA GLY A 96 -11.66 -0.55 2.88
C GLY A 96 -11.40 0.91 2.56
N ALA A 97 -10.13 1.25 2.42
CA ALA A 97 -9.70 2.56 1.98
C ALA A 97 -8.57 2.41 0.94
N PHE A 98 -8.49 3.40 0.07
CA PHE A 98 -7.42 3.48 -0.92
C PHE A 98 -6.81 4.87 -0.85
N TRP A 99 -5.52 4.94 -0.56
CA TRP A 99 -4.76 6.16 -0.58
C TRP A 99 -3.93 6.24 -1.86
N VAL A 100 -3.83 7.42 -2.42
CA VAL A 100 -3.04 7.68 -3.62
C VAL A 100 -2.33 9.03 -3.48
N LYS A 101 -1.10 9.15 -4.00
CA LYS A 101 -0.39 10.43 -4.07
C LYS A 101 -1.22 11.47 -4.83
N GLU A 102 -1.16 12.72 -4.38
CA GLU A 102 -1.89 13.85 -4.98
C GLU A 102 -1.69 13.95 -6.50
N LYS A 103 -0.48 13.78 -6.98
CA LYS A 103 -0.17 13.80 -8.42
C LYS A 103 -0.96 12.79 -9.27
N HIS A 104 -1.53 11.77 -8.63
CA HIS A 104 -2.33 10.72 -9.29
C HIS A 104 -3.82 10.79 -8.93
N SER A 105 -4.24 11.76 -8.12
CA SER A 105 -5.62 11.87 -7.62
C SER A 105 -6.66 11.98 -8.75
N SER A 106 -6.29 12.60 -9.86
CA SER A 106 -7.16 12.71 -11.05
C SER A 106 -7.53 11.39 -11.70
N LEU A 107 -6.79 10.30 -11.41
CA LEU A 107 -7.11 8.95 -11.88
C LEU A 107 -8.33 8.34 -11.16
N LEU A 108 -8.77 8.95 -10.06
CA LEU A 108 -9.90 8.48 -9.24
C LEU A 108 -10.96 9.59 -9.18
N SER A 109 -11.71 9.76 -10.25
CA SER A 109 -12.78 10.76 -10.33
C SER A 109 -14.12 10.18 -9.90
N ALA A 110 -15.08 11.09 -9.59
CA ALA A 110 -16.44 10.70 -9.23
C ALA A 110 -17.08 9.84 -10.33
N GLY A 111 -17.72 8.73 -9.92
CA GLY A 111 -18.41 7.80 -10.82
C GLY A 111 -17.53 6.64 -11.35
N MET A 112 -16.22 6.63 -11.11
CA MET A 112 -15.35 5.53 -11.54
C MET A 112 -15.45 4.29 -10.65
N HIS A 113 -15.76 4.47 -9.37
CA HIS A 113 -15.94 3.41 -8.40
C HIS A 113 -17.23 3.61 -7.62
N GLY A 114 -17.89 2.51 -7.27
CA GLY A 114 -19.11 2.54 -6.47
C GLY A 114 -19.24 1.29 -5.62
N THR A 115 -19.89 1.44 -4.48
CA THR A 115 -20.21 0.34 -3.59
C THR A 115 -21.49 0.69 -2.83
N THR A 116 -22.35 -0.30 -2.58
CA THR A 116 -23.62 -0.07 -1.90
C THR A 116 -23.44 0.42 -0.45
N TYR A 117 -22.46 -0.13 0.27
CA TYR A 117 -22.26 0.15 1.70
C TYR A 117 -20.96 0.90 2.00
N GLY A 118 -20.11 1.14 1.02
CA GLY A 118 -18.85 1.86 1.21
C GLY A 118 -19.08 3.31 1.62
N GLY A 119 -18.23 3.81 2.51
CA GLY A 119 -18.35 5.17 3.03
C GLY A 119 -19.54 5.38 3.99
N ASN A 120 -20.15 4.32 4.53
CA ASN A 120 -21.24 4.49 5.49
C ASN A 120 -20.73 5.14 6.78
N PRO A 121 -21.57 5.98 7.43
CA PRO A 121 -21.13 6.80 8.57
C PRO A 121 -20.60 5.98 9.75
N LEU A 122 -21.17 4.81 10.02
CA LEU A 122 -20.77 3.97 11.14
C LEU A 122 -19.34 3.43 10.94
N SER A 123 -19.08 2.79 9.80
CA SER A 123 -17.74 2.25 9.50
C SER A 123 -16.69 3.36 9.42
N CYS A 124 -17.02 4.51 8.83
CA CYS A 124 -16.11 5.65 8.76
C CYS A 124 -15.79 6.25 10.13
N SER A 125 -16.78 6.38 11.02
CA SER A 125 -16.58 6.86 12.38
C SER A 125 -15.66 5.94 13.19
N ILE A 126 -15.84 4.63 13.06
CA ILE A 126 -14.98 3.64 13.72
C ILE A 126 -13.54 3.72 13.17
N ALA A 127 -13.38 3.77 11.86
CA ALA A 127 -12.05 3.89 11.25
C ALA A 127 -11.33 5.18 11.67
N LEU A 128 -12.03 6.31 11.74
CA LEU A 128 -11.47 7.57 12.25
C LEU A 128 -11.00 7.43 13.69
N THR A 129 -11.82 6.84 14.56
CA THR A 129 -11.44 6.59 15.96
C THR A 129 -10.19 5.72 16.08
N ILE A 130 -10.04 4.70 15.22
CA ILE A 130 -8.86 3.82 15.19
C ILE A 130 -7.61 4.58 14.72
N LEU A 131 -7.77 5.51 13.78
CA LEU A 131 -6.66 6.32 13.28
C LEU A 131 -6.20 7.40 14.29
N ASP A 132 -7.06 7.77 15.23
CA ASP A 132 -6.77 8.75 16.29
C ASP A 132 -6.07 8.14 17.52
N VAL A 133 -5.99 6.82 17.66
CA VAL A 133 -5.32 6.10 18.75
C VAL A 133 -3.84 5.85 18.44
#